data_6e1b6f323a2838d1f0d8987aa1898c32
#
_entry.id   6e1b6f323a2838d1f0d8987aa1898c32
#
_cell.length_a   1.000
_cell.length_b   1.000
_cell.length_c   1.000
_cell.angle_alpha   90.00
_cell.angle_beta   90.00
_cell.angle_gamma   90.00
#
_symmetry.space_group_name_H-M   'P 1'
#
loop_
_entity.id
_entity.type
_entity.pdbx_description
1 polymer ?
#
loop_
_entity_poly.entity_id
_entity_poly.type
_entity_poly.pdbx_seq_one_letter_code
_entity_poly.pdbx_strand_id
1 'polypeptide(L)'
;MKKPIHKLVITALLLAVMTGCGNHPGQNNDQQEKQETTMNTELKPFDVQKDFADNGFTFFTKNLILCSGDTTESNAMTIGWGGIGNYLGHDRPAVTVYVAPARYTYEFMEHHPRFTIMEFDNDEVWQYMGRYSGRDGDKAAALGLHLAYTEHGTPYYEEAKTVIECEIMTAWHQTENDFRNNTPKEWYDGFEAGIHTVYIGEVIGAWKR
;
A
#
# COMPACT_ATOMS: atom_id res chain seq x y z
N MET A 1 38.36 -24.79 0.60
CA MET A 1 39.10 -24.07 -0.47
C MET A 1 38.64 -22.61 -0.46
N LYS A 2 39.51 -21.68 -0.03
CA LYS A 2 39.22 -20.23 0.12
C LYS A 2 39.59 -19.55 -1.21
N LYS A 3 38.69 -18.73 -1.76
CA LYS A 3 38.99 -17.86 -2.92
C LYS A 3 39.39 -16.46 -2.42
N PRO A 4 40.39 -15.81 -3.07
CA PRO A 4 40.93 -14.55 -2.62
C PRO A 4 40.10 -13.32 -3.03
N ILE A 5 40.16 -12.32 -2.17
CA ILE A 5 39.55 -10.98 -2.34
C ILE A 5 40.57 -10.10 -3.06
N HIS A 6 40.20 -9.54 -4.22
CA HIS A 6 40.98 -8.50 -4.88
C HIS A 6 40.67 -7.13 -4.29
N LYS A 7 41.67 -6.49 -3.69
CA LYS A 7 41.65 -5.08 -3.31
C LYS A 7 41.98 -4.23 -4.54
N LEU A 8 41.07 -3.30 -4.86
CA LEU A 8 41.31 -2.24 -5.85
C LEU A 8 41.85 -0.99 -5.12
N VAL A 9 43.07 -0.61 -5.49
CA VAL A 9 43.72 0.63 -5.00
C VAL A 9 43.39 1.73 -5.99
N ILE A 10 42.77 2.81 -5.53
CA ILE A 10 42.57 4.04 -6.32
C ILE A 10 43.59 5.07 -5.84
N THR A 11 44.46 5.42 -6.75
CA THR A 11 45.51 6.44 -6.56
C THR A 11 44.93 7.81 -6.90
N ALA A 12 44.98 8.72 -5.94
CA ALA A 12 44.61 10.11 -6.12
C ALA A 12 45.81 10.88 -6.76
N LEU A 13 45.50 11.65 -7.79
CA LEU A 13 46.45 12.57 -8.40
C LEU A 13 46.02 14.01 -8.12
N LEU A 14 46.76 14.69 -7.25
CA LEU A 14 46.67 16.12 -7.04
C LEU A 14 47.42 16.86 -8.14
N LEU A 15 46.80 17.86 -8.76
CA LEU A 15 47.52 18.90 -9.48
C LEU A 15 47.03 20.27 -9.04
N ALA A 16 47.94 20.99 -8.37
CA ALA A 16 47.78 22.39 -8.04
C ALA A 16 48.43 23.25 -9.12
N VAL A 17 47.74 24.30 -9.58
CA VAL A 17 48.40 25.43 -10.25
C VAL A 17 47.79 26.74 -9.77
N MET A 18 48.67 27.64 -9.43
CA MET A 18 48.50 28.95 -8.83
C MET A 18 48.26 30.07 -9.85
N THR A 19 47.65 31.14 -9.33
CA THR A 19 47.87 32.55 -9.56
C THR A 19 47.07 33.30 -10.64
N GLY A 20 46.48 34.38 -10.15
CA GLY A 20 46.03 35.53 -10.98
C GLY A 20 45.08 36.47 -10.20
N CYS A 21 45.66 37.54 -9.63
CA CYS A 21 44.93 38.64 -9.01
C CYS A 21 44.16 39.49 -10.03
N GLY A 22 42.98 40.01 -9.67
CA GLY A 22 42.28 41.08 -10.41
C GLY A 22 41.05 41.55 -9.65
N ASN A 23 41.05 42.79 -9.24
CA ASN A 23 40.10 43.49 -8.38
C ASN A 23 38.75 43.85 -9.03
N HIS A 24 37.71 43.79 -8.18
CA HIS A 24 36.60 44.73 -7.91
C HIS A 24 35.23 44.58 -8.65
N PRO A 25 34.13 45.18 -8.10
CA PRO A 25 33.07 44.40 -7.46
C PRO A 25 31.77 44.52 -8.27
N GLY A 26 31.09 43.43 -8.39
CA GLY A 26 29.73 43.41 -8.91
C GLY A 26 28.87 42.52 -8.00
N GLN A 27 27.96 43.15 -7.30
CA GLN A 27 26.85 42.47 -6.64
C GLN A 27 26.04 41.69 -7.67
N ASN A 28 26.13 40.40 -7.67
CA ASN A 28 25.12 39.53 -8.29
C ASN A 28 24.40 38.79 -7.20
N ASN A 29 23.15 39.17 -6.97
CA ASN A 29 22.14 38.38 -6.30
C ASN A 29 21.95 37.07 -7.06
N ASP A 30 22.65 36.01 -6.66
CA ASP A 30 22.27 34.64 -6.98
C ASP A 30 21.07 34.27 -6.10
N GLN A 31 19.89 34.72 -6.53
CA GLN A 31 18.66 34.03 -6.16
C GLN A 31 18.70 32.67 -6.86
N GLN A 32 19.20 31.64 -6.17
CA GLN A 32 18.84 30.28 -6.48
C GLN A 32 17.33 30.16 -6.28
N GLU A 33 16.58 30.27 -7.36
CA GLU A 33 15.23 29.76 -7.46
C GLU A 33 15.30 28.26 -7.10
N LYS A 34 14.94 27.96 -5.85
CA LYS A 34 14.47 26.62 -5.52
C LYS A 34 13.24 26.37 -6.42
N GLN A 35 13.42 25.70 -7.53
CA GLN A 35 12.34 25.01 -8.18
C GLN A 35 11.80 23.98 -7.18
N GLU A 36 10.84 24.40 -6.37
CA GLU A 36 9.89 23.48 -5.76
C GLU A 36 9.18 22.78 -6.92
N THR A 37 9.66 21.59 -7.23
CA THR A 37 8.90 20.65 -8.04
C THR A 37 7.66 20.34 -7.20
N THR A 38 6.58 21.08 -7.43
CA THR A 38 5.25 20.76 -6.92
C THR A 38 4.89 19.40 -7.48
N MET A 39 5.17 18.35 -6.70
CA MET A 39 4.67 17.03 -7.03
C MET A 39 3.15 17.14 -7.07
N ASN A 40 2.58 16.78 -8.22
CA ASN A 40 1.13 16.73 -8.38
C ASN A 40 0.59 15.69 -7.39
N THR A 41 0.01 16.17 -6.29
CA THR A 41 -0.47 15.33 -5.18
C THR A 41 -1.88 14.81 -5.38
N GLU A 42 -2.53 15.20 -6.49
CA GLU A 42 -3.90 14.80 -6.80
C GLU A 42 -3.98 13.36 -7.32
N LEU A 43 -4.90 12.57 -6.75
CA LEU A 43 -5.23 11.24 -7.25
C LEU A 43 -5.95 11.34 -8.60
N LYS A 44 -5.50 10.56 -9.60
CA LYS A 44 -6.08 10.51 -10.94
C LYS A 44 -6.61 9.10 -11.23
N PRO A 45 -7.80 8.99 -11.84
CA PRO A 45 -8.32 7.69 -12.29
C PRO A 45 -7.35 6.98 -13.23
N PHE A 46 -7.26 5.66 -13.12
CA PHE A 46 -6.52 4.84 -14.07
C PHE A 46 -7.26 3.52 -14.36
N ASP A 47 -7.01 2.95 -15.53
CA ASP A 47 -7.58 1.67 -15.95
C ASP A 47 -6.68 0.53 -15.45
N VAL A 48 -7.17 -0.24 -14.46
CA VAL A 48 -6.37 -1.32 -13.85
C VAL A 48 -6.01 -2.43 -14.83
N GLN A 49 -6.79 -2.63 -15.91
CA GLN A 49 -6.47 -3.67 -16.91
C GLN A 49 -5.39 -3.23 -17.90
N LYS A 50 -5.25 -1.93 -18.15
CA LYS A 50 -4.29 -1.37 -19.10
C LYS A 50 -3.06 -0.76 -18.44
N ASP A 51 -3.28 -0.05 -17.34
CA ASP A 51 -2.29 0.86 -16.76
C ASP A 51 -1.67 0.33 -15.46
N PHE A 52 -2.08 -0.87 -14.99
CA PHE A 52 -1.50 -1.47 -13.79
C PHE A 52 -0.10 -2.01 -14.12
N ALA A 53 0.91 -1.28 -13.66
CA ALA A 53 2.31 -1.58 -13.97
C ALA A 53 2.99 -2.51 -12.94
N ASP A 54 2.32 -2.80 -11.83
CA ASP A 54 2.89 -3.62 -10.77
C ASP A 54 2.88 -5.12 -11.12
N ASN A 55 3.87 -5.83 -10.60
CA ASN A 55 3.85 -7.28 -10.66
C ASN A 55 2.83 -7.83 -9.65
N GLY A 56 1.81 -8.55 -10.14
CA GLY A 56 0.73 -9.10 -9.32
C GLY A 56 1.21 -10.01 -8.17
N PHE A 57 2.34 -10.72 -8.33
CA PHE A 57 2.91 -11.55 -7.28
C PHE A 57 3.58 -10.76 -6.16
N THR A 58 4.01 -9.54 -6.42
CA THR A 58 4.70 -8.70 -5.44
C THR A 58 3.86 -7.54 -4.94
N PHE A 59 2.70 -7.28 -5.54
CA PHE A 59 1.85 -6.13 -5.16
C PHE A 59 1.48 -6.18 -3.68
N PHE A 60 0.98 -7.31 -3.20
CA PHE A 60 0.60 -7.46 -1.79
C PHE A 60 1.80 -7.50 -0.82
N THR A 61 3.01 -7.77 -1.29
CA THR A 61 4.22 -7.72 -0.44
C THR A 61 4.59 -6.30 0.00
N LYS A 62 3.96 -5.29 -0.60
CA LYS A 62 4.11 -3.88 -0.22
C LYS A 62 3.40 -3.50 1.10
N ASN A 63 2.72 -4.45 1.75
CA ASN A 63 1.94 -4.20 2.96
C ASN A 63 0.87 -3.13 2.75
N LEU A 64 -0.12 -3.46 1.94
CA LEU A 64 -1.22 -2.57 1.61
C LEU A 64 -2.12 -2.31 2.82
N ILE A 65 -2.88 -1.23 2.77
CA ILE A 65 -3.91 -0.92 3.73
C ILE A 65 -5.27 -1.27 3.13
N LEU A 66 -6.04 -2.12 3.80
CA LEU A 66 -7.43 -2.40 3.51
C LEU A 66 -8.30 -1.53 4.42
N CYS A 67 -9.27 -0.82 3.84
CA CYS A 67 -10.27 -0.06 4.57
C CYS A 67 -11.67 -0.46 4.11
N SER A 68 -12.58 -0.67 5.05
CA SER A 68 -14.00 -0.92 4.79
C SER A 68 -14.86 -0.12 5.72
N GLY A 69 -16.09 0.16 5.31
CA GLY A 69 -17.04 1.01 6.01
C GLY A 69 -17.85 1.88 5.08
N ASP A 70 -18.43 2.94 5.64
CA ASP A 70 -19.18 3.97 4.93
C ASP A 70 -18.87 5.37 5.49
N THR A 71 -19.72 6.35 5.19
CA THR A 71 -19.57 7.73 5.66
C THR A 71 -19.85 7.92 7.14
N THR A 72 -20.33 6.90 7.86
CA THR A 72 -20.66 6.95 9.29
C THR A 72 -19.63 6.23 10.14
N GLU A 73 -19.08 5.14 9.63
CA GLU A 73 -18.09 4.35 10.34
C GLU A 73 -17.14 3.65 9.37
N SER A 74 -15.90 3.50 9.77
CA SER A 74 -14.89 2.78 8.98
C SER A 74 -13.77 2.26 9.85
N ASN A 75 -13.10 1.23 9.35
CA ASN A 75 -11.84 0.79 9.93
C ASN A 75 -10.87 0.31 8.87
N ALA A 76 -9.59 0.50 9.13
CA ALA A 76 -8.51 0.07 8.25
C ALA A 76 -7.54 -0.89 8.95
N MET A 77 -6.86 -1.73 8.17
CA MET A 77 -5.83 -2.65 8.65
C MET A 77 -4.78 -2.89 7.57
N THR A 78 -3.60 -3.28 7.98
CA THR A 78 -2.59 -3.76 7.04
C THR A 78 -2.93 -5.15 6.56
N ILE A 79 -2.77 -5.37 5.25
CA ILE A 79 -2.85 -6.68 4.62
C ILE A 79 -1.58 -6.99 3.84
N GLY A 80 -1.13 -8.25 3.87
CA GLY A 80 0.00 -8.74 3.09
C GLY A 80 -0.36 -9.93 2.20
N TRP A 81 -1.59 -10.43 2.30
CA TRP A 81 -2.10 -11.56 1.51
C TRP A 81 -3.22 -11.11 0.60
N GLY A 82 -3.11 -11.51 -0.65
CA GLY A 82 -4.12 -11.19 -1.65
C GLY A 82 -3.68 -11.55 -3.04
N GLY A 83 -4.49 -11.17 -4.01
CA GLY A 83 -4.23 -11.35 -5.42
C GLY A 83 -5.04 -10.39 -6.26
N ILE A 84 -4.56 -10.14 -7.45
CA ILE A 84 -5.26 -9.38 -8.48
C ILE A 84 -5.41 -10.24 -9.71
N GLY A 85 -6.53 -10.12 -10.39
CA GLY A 85 -6.81 -10.91 -11.59
C GLY A 85 -8.18 -10.59 -12.15
N ASN A 86 -8.80 -11.56 -12.80
CA ASN A 86 -10.18 -11.46 -13.25
C ASN A 86 -11.05 -12.51 -12.54
N TYR A 87 -12.32 -12.19 -12.29
CA TYR A 87 -13.28 -13.11 -11.70
C TYR A 87 -14.62 -13.00 -12.42
N LEU A 88 -15.21 -14.14 -12.77
CA LEU A 88 -16.48 -14.25 -13.52
C LEU A 88 -16.47 -13.61 -14.92
N GLY A 89 -15.28 -13.45 -15.55
CA GLY A 89 -15.15 -12.91 -16.91
C GLY A 89 -13.74 -12.41 -17.20
N HIS A 90 -13.44 -12.11 -18.47
CA HIS A 90 -12.15 -11.59 -18.91
C HIS A 90 -12.02 -10.06 -18.71
N ASP A 91 -13.15 -9.40 -18.54
CA ASP A 91 -13.32 -7.96 -18.44
C ASP A 91 -13.76 -7.50 -17.05
N ARG A 92 -13.63 -8.40 -16.06
CA ARG A 92 -13.97 -8.12 -14.65
C ARG A 92 -12.71 -8.18 -13.78
N PRO A 93 -11.96 -7.09 -13.69
CA PRO A 93 -10.81 -7.02 -12.80
C PRO A 93 -11.28 -7.18 -11.34
N ALA A 94 -10.57 -7.99 -10.59
CA ALA A 94 -10.94 -8.34 -9.23
C ALA A 94 -9.73 -8.35 -8.31
N VAL A 95 -9.98 -8.05 -7.05
CA VAL A 95 -9.02 -8.14 -5.95
C VAL A 95 -9.51 -9.20 -4.97
N THR A 96 -8.62 -10.12 -4.62
CA THR A 96 -8.84 -11.09 -3.55
C THR A 96 -8.08 -10.64 -2.31
N VAL A 97 -8.74 -10.61 -1.16
CA VAL A 97 -8.13 -10.27 0.13
C VAL A 97 -8.48 -11.32 1.19
N TYR A 98 -7.61 -11.47 2.19
CA TYR A 98 -7.75 -12.43 3.27
C TYR A 98 -7.82 -11.67 4.60
N VAL A 99 -8.93 -11.82 5.33
CA VAL A 99 -9.15 -11.12 6.60
C VAL A 99 -9.50 -12.14 7.69
N ALA A 100 -8.70 -12.15 8.76
CA ALA A 100 -8.94 -13.05 9.88
C ALA A 100 -10.09 -12.54 10.77
N PRO A 101 -10.96 -13.43 11.30
CA PRO A 101 -12.14 -13.04 12.06
C PRO A 101 -11.87 -12.20 13.32
N ALA A 102 -10.72 -12.38 13.96
CA ALA A 102 -10.37 -11.58 15.14
C ALA A 102 -9.96 -10.13 14.81
N ARG A 103 -9.76 -9.77 13.55
CA ARG A 103 -9.42 -8.41 13.15
C ARG A 103 -10.66 -7.51 13.20
N TYR A 104 -10.51 -6.30 13.74
CA TYR A 104 -11.64 -5.38 13.83
C TYR A 104 -12.22 -5.02 12.45
N THR A 105 -11.38 -4.86 11.44
CA THR A 105 -11.81 -4.62 10.05
C THR A 105 -12.69 -5.75 9.50
N TYR A 106 -12.60 -6.98 10.04
CA TYR A 106 -13.46 -8.08 9.66
C TYR A 106 -14.95 -7.76 9.85
N GLU A 107 -15.32 -7.11 10.97
CA GLU A 107 -16.70 -6.69 11.23
C GLU A 107 -17.22 -5.76 10.13
N PHE A 108 -16.38 -4.83 9.66
CA PHE A 108 -16.72 -3.92 8.57
C PHE A 108 -16.86 -4.65 7.23
N MET A 109 -15.98 -5.62 6.94
CA MET A 109 -16.07 -6.43 5.72
C MET A 109 -17.34 -7.30 5.66
N GLU A 110 -17.88 -7.69 6.80
CA GLU A 110 -19.13 -8.48 6.88
C GLU A 110 -20.40 -7.61 6.74
N HIS A 111 -20.33 -6.31 7.09
CA HIS A 111 -21.50 -5.45 7.12
C HIS A 111 -21.57 -4.41 5.98
N HIS A 112 -20.44 -4.15 5.31
CA HIS A 112 -20.38 -3.17 4.22
C HIS A 112 -20.08 -3.86 2.88
N PRO A 113 -20.71 -3.43 1.78
CA PRO A 113 -20.58 -4.10 0.49
C PRO A 113 -19.25 -3.79 -0.23
N ARG A 114 -18.45 -2.84 0.27
CA ARG A 114 -17.27 -2.34 -0.42
C ARG A 114 -16.08 -2.19 0.49
N PHE A 115 -14.91 -2.21 -0.13
CA PHE A 115 -13.64 -1.90 0.53
C PHE A 115 -12.70 -1.18 -0.44
N THR A 116 -11.71 -0.51 0.11
CA THR A 116 -10.56 -0.01 -0.64
C THR A 116 -9.29 -0.74 -0.22
N ILE A 117 -8.37 -0.91 -1.17
CA ILE A 117 -6.98 -1.21 -0.87
C ILE A 117 -6.12 -0.03 -1.30
N MET A 118 -5.14 0.31 -0.46
CA MET A 118 -4.32 1.51 -0.62
C MET A 118 -2.84 1.17 -0.48
N GLU A 119 -2.02 1.79 -1.33
CA GLU A 119 -0.56 1.80 -1.23
C GLU A 119 -0.10 3.15 -0.67
N PHE A 120 0.90 3.12 0.22
CA PHE A 120 1.55 4.32 0.76
C PHE A 120 3.05 4.26 0.53
N ASP A 121 3.69 5.42 0.36
CA ASP A 121 5.16 5.53 0.30
C ASP A 121 5.80 5.57 1.70
N ASN A 122 5.00 5.72 2.77
CA ASN A 122 5.46 5.76 4.15
C ASN A 122 5.23 4.41 4.85
N ASP A 123 6.32 3.74 5.21
CA ASP A 123 6.30 2.45 5.91
C ASP A 123 5.67 2.52 7.31
N GLU A 124 5.66 3.68 7.95
CA GLU A 124 5.04 3.87 9.27
C GLU A 124 3.54 3.56 9.23
N VAL A 125 2.87 3.89 8.12
CA VAL A 125 1.43 3.67 7.95
C VAL A 125 1.09 2.20 8.10
N TRP A 126 1.74 1.32 7.33
CA TRP A 126 1.41 -0.11 7.40
C TRP A 126 1.84 -0.75 8.72
N GLN A 127 2.96 -0.29 9.30
CA GLN A 127 3.42 -0.80 10.60
C GLN A 127 2.43 -0.46 11.70
N TYR A 128 1.96 0.79 11.75
CA TYR A 128 1.01 1.24 12.75
C TYR A 128 -0.36 0.60 12.56
N MET A 129 -0.90 0.62 11.34
CA MET A 129 -2.20 0.03 10.99
C MET A 129 -2.26 -1.47 11.27
N GLY A 130 -1.13 -2.19 11.13
CA GLY A 130 -1.03 -3.61 11.42
C GLY A 130 -0.86 -3.96 12.90
N ARG A 131 -0.25 -3.03 13.68
CA ARG A 131 0.06 -3.26 15.10
C ARG A 131 -1.10 -2.94 16.04
N TYR A 132 -1.80 -1.85 15.77
CA TYR A 132 -2.84 -1.33 16.66
C TYR A 132 -4.24 -1.69 16.16
N SER A 133 -5.16 -1.93 17.11
CA SER A 133 -6.56 -2.18 16.80
C SER A 133 -7.34 -0.85 16.73
N GLY A 134 -8.27 -0.74 15.79
CA GLY A 134 -9.22 0.38 15.75
C GLY A 134 -10.22 0.38 16.91
N ARG A 135 -10.30 -0.73 17.67
CA ARG A 135 -11.06 -0.77 18.94
C ARG A 135 -10.40 0.06 20.05
N ASP A 136 -9.10 0.27 19.96
CA ASP A 136 -8.31 0.97 20.99
C ASP A 136 -8.17 2.47 20.70
N GLY A 137 -8.58 2.94 19.52
CA GLY A 137 -8.54 4.34 19.14
C GLY A 137 -8.46 4.58 17.64
N ASP A 138 -8.50 5.87 17.26
CA ASP A 138 -8.43 6.31 15.88
C ASP A 138 -6.98 6.25 15.37
N LYS A 139 -6.71 5.24 14.56
CA LYS A 139 -5.38 5.01 13.97
C LYS A 139 -5.03 6.03 12.89
N ALA A 140 -6.03 6.53 12.16
CA ALA A 140 -5.80 7.53 11.12
C ALA A 140 -5.38 8.86 11.74
N ALA A 141 -6.08 9.30 12.78
CA ALA A 141 -5.71 10.51 13.52
C ALA A 141 -4.31 10.43 14.13
N ALA A 142 -3.93 9.25 14.66
CA ALA A 142 -2.60 9.03 15.22
C ALA A 142 -1.47 9.14 14.17
N LEU A 143 -1.77 8.87 12.91
CA LEU A 143 -0.85 8.96 11.76
C LEU A 143 -0.98 10.28 10.98
N GLY A 144 -1.91 11.16 11.34
CA GLY A 144 -2.21 12.38 10.61
C GLY A 144 -2.81 12.13 9.22
N LEU A 145 -3.49 10.99 9.04
CA LEU A 145 -4.16 10.65 7.78
C LEU A 145 -5.55 11.30 7.72
N HIS A 146 -5.92 11.75 6.52
CA HIS A 146 -7.22 12.37 6.27
C HIS A 146 -8.16 11.39 5.57
N LEU A 147 -9.27 11.09 6.24
CA LEU A 147 -10.31 10.22 5.72
C LEU A 147 -11.12 10.94 4.65
N ALA A 148 -11.24 10.32 3.48
CA ALA A 148 -12.07 10.76 2.37
C ALA A 148 -12.93 9.60 1.86
N TYR A 149 -13.81 9.87 0.91
CA TYR A 149 -14.75 8.90 0.39
C TYR A 149 -14.80 8.94 -1.13
N THR A 150 -14.93 7.77 -1.74
CA THR A 150 -15.21 7.64 -3.18
C THR A 150 -16.61 8.16 -3.50
N GLU A 151 -16.96 8.20 -4.78
CA GLU A 151 -18.33 8.55 -5.21
C GLU A 151 -19.39 7.56 -4.68
N HIS A 152 -18.99 6.33 -4.33
CA HIS A 152 -19.86 5.31 -3.74
C HIS A 152 -19.89 5.36 -2.21
N GLY A 153 -19.21 6.33 -1.59
CA GLY A 153 -19.12 6.47 -0.14
C GLY A 153 -18.16 5.49 0.53
N THR A 154 -17.29 4.82 -0.23
CA THR A 154 -16.30 3.90 0.32
C THR A 154 -15.11 4.69 0.89
N PRO A 155 -14.68 4.41 2.13
CA PRO A 155 -13.62 5.18 2.78
C PRO A 155 -12.23 4.88 2.20
N TYR A 156 -11.40 5.92 2.12
CA TYR A 156 -9.97 5.84 1.80
C TYR A 156 -9.22 6.99 2.50
N TYR A 157 -7.89 6.97 2.47
CA TYR A 157 -7.06 8.07 3.00
C TYR A 157 -6.45 8.89 1.87
N GLU A 158 -6.55 10.22 1.98
CA GLU A 158 -6.06 11.16 0.97
C GLU A 158 -4.55 11.02 0.69
N GLU A 159 -3.75 10.55 1.64
CA GLU A 159 -2.30 10.39 1.51
C GLU A 159 -1.89 9.14 0.74
N ALA A 160 -2.84 8.28 0.38
CA ALA A 160 -2.54 7.08 -0.39
C ALA A 160 -1.96 7.42 -1.77
N LYS A 161 -0.94 6.69 -2.20
CA LYS A 161 -0.34 6.76 -3.53
C LYS A 161 -1.23 6.11 -4.59
N THR A 162 -1.82 4.98 -4.24
CA THR A 162 -2.75 4.22 -5.06
C THR A 162 -3.97 3.87 -4.22
N VAL A 163 -5.15 4.01 -4.78
CA VAL A 163 -6.42 3.58 -4.19
C VAL A 163 -7.13 2.70 -5.21
N ILE A 164 -7.55 1.50 -4.81
CA ILE A 164 -8.39 0.62 -5.61
C ILE A 164 -9.65 0.32 -4.80
N GLU A 165 -10.80 0.72 -5.32
CA GLU A 165 -12.10 0.48 -4.74
C GLU A 165 -12.70 -0.80 -5.32
N CYS A 166 -13.25 -1.63 -4.43
CA CYS A 166 -13.83 -2.92 -4.80
C CYS A 166 -15.23 -3.09 -4.21
N GLU A 167 -16.14 -3.63 -5.00
CA GLU A 167 -17.43 -4.15 -4.52
C GLU A 167 -17.35 -5.66 -4.28
N ILE A 168 -17.71 -6.11 -3.08
CA ILE A 168 -17.58 -7.51 -2.67
C ILE A 168 -18.56 -8.36 -3.49
N MET A 169 -18.05 -9.25 -4.33
CA MET A 169 -18.85 -10.21 -5.09
C MET A 169 -19.11 -11.49 -4.31
N THR A 170 -18.17 -11.91 -3.50
CA THR A 170 -18.28 -13.13 -2.69
C THR A 170 -17.38 -13.09 -1.48
N ALA A 171 -17.84 -13.75 -0.40
CA ALA A 171 -17.06 -14.04 0.78
C ALA A 171 -17.05 -15.55 1.02
N TRP A 172 -15.87 -16.12 1.26
CA TRP A 172 -15.71 -17.53 1.57
C TRP A 172 -15.07 -17.68 2.95
N HIS A 173 -15.89 -18.09 3.91
CA HIS A 173 -15.47 -18.40 5.27
C HIS A 173 -14.78 -19.75 5.29
N GLN A 174 -13.46 -19.75 5.18
CA GLN A 174 -12.67 -20.98 5.15
C GLN A 174 -12.71 -21.72 6.49
N THR A 175 -12.65 -23.04 6.40
CA THR A 175 -12.51 -23.96 7.54
C THR A 175 -11.36 -24.92 7.28
N GLU A 176 -10.94 -25.68 8.28
CA GLU A 176 -9.92 -26.73 8.11
C GLU A 176 -10.29 -27.78 7.05
N ASN A 177 -11.59 -27.99 6.81
CA ASN A 177 -12.07 -28.93 5.80
C ASN A 177 -11.80 -28.48 4.37
N ASP A 178 -11.52 -27.20 4.15
CA ASP A 178 -11.19 -26.64 2.85
C ASP A 178 -9.73 -26.86 2.47
N PHE A 179 -8.88 -27.22 3.43
CA PHE A 179 -7.46 -27.44 3.20
C PHE A 179 -7.20 -28.79 2.53
N ARG A 180 -6.47 -28.77 1.42
CA ARG A 180 -6.19 -29.95 0.59
C ARG A 180 -4.84 -30.63 0.91
N ASN A 181 -4.01 -29.97 1.72
CA ASN A 181 -2.74 -30.51 2.23
C ASN A 181 -2.43 -29.97 3.63
N ASN A 182 -1.31 -30.36 4.20
CA ASN A 182 -0.95 -29.97 5.57
C ASN A 182 -0.40 -28.55 5.71
N THR A 183 0.09 -27.94 4.65
CA THR A 183 0.73 -26.60 4.72
C THR A 183 -0.16 -25.55 5.38
N PRO A 184 -1.45 -25.37 4.98
CA PRO A 184 -2.31 -24.42 5.68
C PRO A 184 -2.59 -24.82 7.13
N LYS A 185 -2.76 -26.12 7.42
CA LYS A 185 -3.02 -26.59 8.79
C LYS A 185 -1.85 -26.27 9.72
N GLU A 186 -0.63 -26.55 9.28
CA GLU A 186 0.60 -26.23 10.01
C GLU A 186 0.78 -24.74 10.21
N TRP A 187 0.41 -23.93 9.19
CA TRP A 187 0.51 -22.49 9.28
C TRP A 187 -0.50 -21.87 10.27
N TYR A 188 -1.74 -22.40 10.30
CA TYR A 188 -2.79 -21.92 11.21
C TYR A 188 -2.68 -22.52 12.62
N ASP A 189 -1.80 -23.51 12.84
CA ASP A 189 -1.60 -24.10 14.17
C ASP A 189 -1.11 -23.01 15.15
N GLY A 190 -1.91 -22.78 16.20
CA GLY A 190 -1.65 -21.72 17.17
C GLY A 190 -1.93 -20.30 16.68
N PHE A 191 -2.50 -20.08 15.49
CA PHE A 191 -2.88 -18.77 15.01
C PHE A 191 -4.22 -18.30 15.61
N GLU A 192 -4.17 -17.58 16.70
CA GLU A 192 -5.35 -17.19 17.50
C GLU A 192 -6.36 -16.29 16.76
N ALA A 193 -5.96 -15.61 15.68
CA ALA A 193 -6.86 -14.74 14.94
C ALA A 193 -7.90 -15.50 14.08
N GLY A 194 -7.79 -16.81 13.99
CA GLY A 194 -8.70 -17.69 13.26
C GLY A 194 -8.37 -17.80 11.77
N ILE A 195 -8.99 -18.79 11.12
CA ILE A 195 -8.81 -19.01 9.68
C ILE A 195 -9.42 -17.84 8.91
N HIS A 196 -8.67 -17.30 7.95
CA HIS A 196 -9.09 -16.12 7.18
C HIS A 196 -10.32 -16.41 6.34
N THR A 197 -11.23 -15.45 6.30
CA THR A 197 -12.24 -15.35 5.26
C THR A 197 -11.62 -14.75 4.01
N VAL A 198 -11.94 -15.30 2.85
CA VAL A 198 -11.51 -14.83 1.53
C VAL A 198 -12.62 -13.99 0.94
N TYR A 199 -12.32 -12.72 0.66
CA TYR A 199 -13.24 -11.82 -0.05
C TYR A 199 -12.70 -11.61 -1.46
N ILE A 200 -13.59 -11.69 -2.45
CA ILE A 200 -13.29 -11.33 -3.84
C ILE A 200 -14.17 -10.13 -4.20
N GLY A 201 -13.55 -9.01 -4.51
CA GLY A 201 -14.22 -7.78 -4.91
C GLY A 201 -13.95 -7.42 -6.36
N GLU A 202 -14.98 -7.04 -7.13
CA GLU A 202 -14.84 -6.42 -8.45
C GLU A 202 -14.26 -5.02 -8.29
N VAL A 203 -13.27 -4.68 -9.09
CA VAL A 203 -12.72 -3.30 -9.10
C VAL A 203 -13.72 -2.39 -9.79
N ILE A 204 -14.27 -1.45 -9.06
CA ILE A 204 -15.22 -0.45 -9.52
C ILE A 204 -14.63 0.94 -9.68
N GLY A 205 -13.44 1.17 -9.12
CA GLY A 205 -12.69 2.41 -9.25
C GLY A 205 -11.22 2.22 -8.90
N ALA A 206 -10.34 3.00 -9.52
CA ALA A 206 -8.92 3.00 -9.19
C ALA A 206 -8.29 4.36 -9.49
N TRP A 207 -7.44 4.83 -8.56
CA TRP A 207 -6.76 6.12 -8.63
C TRP A 207 -5.31 5.99 -8.19
N LYS A 208 -4.43 6.74 -8.85
CA LYS A 208 -3.01 6.85 -8.49
C LYS A 208 -2.49 8.28 -8.64
N ARG A 209 -1.40 8.61 -7.96
CA ARG A 209 -0.63 9.84 -8.09
C ARG A 209 0.49 9.71 -9.11
#